data_d1896fe12fbcaad6f34cf116b315f5e0
#
_entry.id   d1896fe12fbcaad6f34cf116b315f5e0
#
_cell.length_a   1.000
_cell.length_b   1.000
_cell.length_c   1.000
_cell.angle_alpha   90.00
_cell.angle_beta   90.00
_cell.angle_gamma   90.00
#
_symmetry.space_group_name_H-M   'P 1'
#
loop_
_entity.id
_entity.type
_entity.pdbx_description
1 polymer ?
#
loop_
_entity_poly.entity_id
_entity_poly.type
_entity_poly.pdbx_seq_one_letter_code
_entity_poly.pdbx_strand_id
1 'polypeptide(L)'
;VFVISPQWFTETDYEPAAFQRFFNSDQLTAFLENQSGDISAKHAATRLLKQNPSVALKGILQKLSKGEDLSDADRLIINVFARFNEKQSSLFGQFSIRGKLKYKEHVENYWKDLPDQFSYDALEEIARKDAEANTTNNDMGMENHFYTYEVKKDLKKWEGYQKNYNFLKSSEYNDLQLVLNQFAKSKVNVLFVIQPVNKKWMEYTELSEEMYQHAVEK
;
A
#
# COMPACT_ATOMS: atom_id res chain seq x y z
N VAL A 1 -2.90 13.43 -2.53
CA VAL A 1 -1.58 13.18 -1.91
C VAL A 1 -1.32 11.69 -1.93
N PHE A 2 -0.13 11.29 -2.35
CA PHE A 2 0.34 9.90 -2.35
C PHE A 2 1.59 9.80 -1.49
N VAL A 3 1.49 9.09 -0.36
CA VAL A 3 2.62 8.93 0.56
C VAL A 3 3.40 7.68 0.16
N ILE A 4 4.71 7.81 0.01
CA ILE A 4 5.62 6.73 -0.37
C ILE A 4 6.62 6.52 0.78
N SER A 5 6.86 5.26 1.15
CA SER A 5 7.97 4.90 2.01
C SER A 5 9.05 4.19 1.19
N PRO A 6 10.29 4.67 1.18
CA PRO A 6 11.40 3.98 0.50
C PRO A 6 11.59 2.54 0.97
N GLN A 7 11.17 2.21 2.19
CA GLN A 7 11.22 0.84 2.73
C GLN A 7 10.36 -0.17 1.94
N TRP A 8 9.41 0.28 1.12
CA TRP A 8 8.64 -0.60 0.24
C TRP A 8 9.46 -1.14 -0.92
N PHE A 9 10.55 -0.46 -1.29
CA PHE A 9 11.36 -0.77 -2.48
C PHE A 9 12.59 -1.62 -2.14
N THR A 10 12.42 -2.60 -1.27
CA THR A 10 13.49 -3.57 -0.96
C THR A 10 13.51 -4.70 -1.98
N GLU A 11 14.63 -5.42 -2.09
CA GLU A 11 14.78 -6.56 -3.00
C GLU A 11 13.82 -7.73 -2.67
N THR A 12 13.31 -7.78 -1.44
CA THR A 12 12.39 -8.83 -1.00
C THR A 12 10.96 -8.52 -1.37
N ASP A 13 10.31 -9.43 -2.09
CA ASP A 13 8.86 -9.35 -2.34
C ASP A 13 8.08 -9.47 -1.01
N TYR A 14 6.94 -8.81 -0.93
CA TYR A 14 5.99 -9.02 0.16
C TYR A 14 5.51 -10.46 0.21
N GLU A 15 5.32 -10.98 1.43
CA GLU A 15 4.74 -12.31 1.61
C GLU A 15 3.32 -12.38 1.02
N PRO A 16 2.97 -13.48 0.32
CA PRO A 16 1.63 -13.67 -0.26
C PRO A 16 0.50 -13.52 0.77
N ALA A 17 0.73 -13.90 2.03
CA ALA A 17 -0.24 -13.76 3.10
C ALA A 17 -0.57 -12.29 3.43
N ALA A 18 0.39 -11.38 3.33
CA ALA A 18 0.17 -9.95 3.52
C ALA A 18 -0.69 -9.39 2.38
N PHE A 19 -0.36 -9.72 1.13
CA PHE A 19 -1.14 -9.32 -0.04
C PHE A 19 -2.59 -9.79 0.05
N GLN A 20 -2.84 -11.06 0.41
CA GLN A 20 -4.18 -11.65 0.49
C GLN A 20 -5.09 -10.98 1.53
N ARG A 21 -4.54 -10.29 2.54
CA ARG A 21 -5.34 -9.53 3.52
C ARG A 21 -6.02 -8.29 2.91
N PHE A 22 -5.44 -7.73 1.88
CA PHE A 22 -5.90 -6.49 1.25
C PHE A 22 -6.55 -6.73 -0.11
N PHE A 23 -6.29 -7.88 -0.73
CA PHE A 23 -6.85 -8.22 -2.03
C PHE A 23 -8.17 -8.98 -1.88
N ASN A 24 -9.19 -8.59 -2.65
CA ASN A 24 -10.50 -9.22 -2.66
C ASN A 24 -11.05 -9.41 -4.08
N SER A 25 -12.17 -10.13 -4.17
CA SER A 25 -12.83 -10.44 -5.44
C SER A 25 -13.37 -9.22 -6.18
N ASP A 26 -13.78 -8.18 -5.45
CA ASP A 26 -14.32 -6.95 -6.06
C ASP A 26 -13.21 -6.17 -6.75
N GLN A 27 -12.03 -6.10 -6.12
CA GLN A 27 -10.84 -5.50 -6.73
C GLN A 27 -10.38 -6.28 -7.97
N LEU A 28 -10.40 -7.63 -7.91
CA LEU A 28 -10.11 -8.46 -9.07
C LEU A 28 -11.07 -8.19 -10.22
N THR A 29 -12.36 -8.14 -9.94
CA THR A 29 -13.39 -7.88 -10.93
C THR A 29 -13.20 -6.50 -11.56
N ALA A 30 -13.07 -5.46 -10.76
CA ALA A 30 -12.85 -4.10 -11.24
C ALA A 30 -11.58 -3.99 -12.10
N PHE A 31 -10.52 -4.71 -11.75
CA PHE A 31 -9.31 -4.79 -12.55
C PHE A 31 -9.61 -5.43 -13.93
N LEU A 32 -10.26 -6.61 -13.94
CA LEU A 32 -10.50 -7.37 -15.18
C LEU A 32 -11.51 -6.71 -16.12
N GLU A 33 -12.52 -6.02 -15.59
CA GLU A 33 -13.52 -5.31 -16.40
C GLU A 33 -12.94 -4.16 -17.22
N ASN A 34 -11.88 -3.53 -16.71
CA ASN A 34 -11.32 -2.33 -17.29
C ASN A 34 -10.02 -2.56 -18.08
N GLN A 35 -9.60 -3.84 -18.28
CA GLN A 35 -8.33 -4.12 -18.93
C GLN A 35 -8.47 -4.46 -20.41
N SER A 36 -7.54 -3.92 -21.19
CA SER A 36 -7.08 -4.39 -22.47
C SER A 36 -5.70 -5.04 -22.29
N GLY A 37 -5.25 -5.91 -23.17
CA GLY A 37 -3.97 -6.61 -23.06
C GLY A 37 -2.71 -5.72 -23.13
N ASP A 38 -2.74 -4.53 -22.56
CA ASP A 38 -1.61 -3.61 -22.53
C ASP A 38 -0.50 -4.04 -21.55
N ILE A 39 0.64 -3.35 -21.61
CA ILE A 39 1.82 -3.65 -20.77
C ILE A 39 1.47 -3.58 -19.28
N SER A 40 0.62 -2.63 -18.89
CA SER A 40 0.22 -2.46 -17.49
C SER A 40 -0.62 -3.63 -17.01
N ALA A 41 -1.59 -4.05 -17.80
CA ALA A 41 -2.42 -5.23 -17.51
C ALA A 41 -1.58 -6.52 -17.44
N LYS A 42 -0.65 -6.69 -18.37
CA LYS A 42 0.30 -7.81 -18.37
C LYS A 42 1.12 -7.87 -17.08
N HIS A 43 1.69 -6.74 -16.65
CA HIS A 43 2.48 -6.68 -15.43
C HIS A 43 1.62 -6.97 -14.19
N ALA A 44 0.47 -6.31 -14.06
CA ALA A 44 -0.44 -6.52 -12.93
C ALA A 44 -0.94 -7.96 -12.84
N ALA A 45 -1.33 -8.57 -13.96
CA ALA A 45 -1.73 -9.97 -13.99
C ALA A 45 -0.60 -10.93 -13.59
N THR A 46 0.63 -10.66 -14.03
CA THR A 46 1.82 -11.43 -13.63
C THR A 46 2.08 -11.35 -12.12
N ARG A 47 1.98 -10.14 -11.55
CA ARG A 47 2.13 -9.93 -10.09
C ARG A 47 1.01 -10.62 -9.30
N LEU A 48 -0.25 -10.51 -9.74
CA LEU A 48 -1.38 -11.20 -9.11
C LEU A 48 -1.20 -12.72 -9.09
N LEU A 49 -0.79 -13.32 -10.20
CA LEU A 49 -0.53 -14.76 -10.29
C LEU A 49 0.60 -15.22 -9.37
N LYS A 50 1.64 -14.38 -9.20
CA LYS A 50 2.78 -14.66 -8.31
C LYS A 50 2.34 -14.60 -6.84
N GLN A 51 1.61 -13.55 -6.46
CA GLN A 51 1.21 -13.29 -5.08
C GLN A 51 0.02 -14.14 -4.61
N ASN A 52 -0.84 -14.56 -5.54
CA ASN A 52 -1.99 -15.41 -5.23
C ASN A 52 -2.16 -16.53 -6.29
N PRO A 53 -1.39 -17.63 -6.19
CA PRO A 53 -1.45 -18.73 -7.16
C PRO A 53 -2.83 -19.42 -7.28
N SER A 54 -3.69 -19.26 -6.27
CA SER A 54 -5.06 -19.80 -6.21
C SER A 54 -6.13 -18.74 -6.55
N VAL A 55 -5.74 -17.61 -7.10
CA VAL A 55 -6.67 -16.53 -7.46
C VAL A 55 -7.79 -17.03 -8.41
N ALA A 56 -9.00 -16.53 -8.17
CA ALA A 56 -10.12 -16.80 -9.08
C ALA A 56 -9.84 -16.26 -10.50
N LEU A 57 -10.46 -16.82 -11.48
CA LEU A 57 -10.28 -16.46 -12.90
C LEU A 57 -8.81 -16.55 -13.38
N LYS A 58 -8.04 -17.45 -12.78
CA LYS A 58 -6.62 -17.67 -13.10
C LYS A 58 -6.34 -17.78 -14.58
N GLY A 59 -7.18 -18.50 -15.34
CA GLY A 59 -7.02 -18.66 -16.79
C GLY A 59 -7.07 -17.34 -17.56
N ILE A 60 -7.92 -16.41 -17.13
CA ILE A 60 -8.04 -15.07 -17.71
C ILE A 60 -6.79 -14.24 -17.37
N LEU A 61 -6.35 -14.29 -16.11
CA LEU A 61 -5.11 -13.63 -15.69
C LEU A 61 -3.89 -14.18 -16.42
N GLN A 62 -3.85 -15.48 -16.75
CA GLN A 62 -2.77 -16.07 -17.53
C GLN A 62 -2.72 -15.54 -18.97
N LYS A 63 -3.87 -15.29 -19.59
CA LYS A 63 -3.94 -14.63 -20.91
C LYS A 63 -3.37 -13.21 -20.82
N LEU A 64 -3.85 -12.40 -19.87
CA LEU A 64 -3.34 -11.04 -19.66
C LEU A 64 -1.84 -11.01 -19.36
N SER A 65 -1.34 -11.95 -18.57
CA SER A 65 0.10 -12.03 -18.24
C SER A 65 1.00 -12.30 -19.44
N LYS A 66 0.43 -12.87 -20.52
CA LYS A 66 1.09 -13.06 -21.82
C LYS A 66 0.92 -11.85 -22.74
N GLY A 67 0.08 -10.88 -22.37
CA GLY A 67 -0.28 -9.74 -23.21
C GLY A 67 -1.35 -10.06 -24.25
N GLU A 68 -2.15 -11.10 -24.02
CA GLU A 68 -3.28 -11.47 -24.86
C GLU A 68 -4.50 -10.60 -24.50
N ASP A 69 -5.26 -10.18 -25.50
CA ASP A 69 -6.53 -9.50 -25.30
C ASP A 69 -7.62 -10.46 -24.81
N LEU A 70 -8.55 -9.94 -24.03
CA LEU A 70 -9.69 -10.71 -23.56
C LEU A 70 -10.76 -10.83 -24.63
N SER A 71 -11.17 -12.07 -24.90
CA SER A 71 -12.29 -12.38 -25.80
C SER A 71 -13.64 -12.03 -25.17
N ASP A 72 -14.70 -11.98 -25.99
CA ASP A 72 -16.07 -11.79 -25.50
C ASP A 72 -16.50 -12.89 -24.52
N ALA A 73 -16.03 -14.11 -24.72
CA ALA A 73 -16.25 -15.21 -23.79
C ALA A 73 -15.58 -14.97 -22.43
N ASP A 74 -14.35 -14.43 -22.40
CA ASP A 74 -13.67 -14.07 -21.18
C ASP A 74 -14.42 -12.95 -20.44
N ARG A 75 -14.89 -11.94 -21.16
CA ARG A 75 -15.69 -10.84 -20.61
C ARG A 75 -17.02 -11.33 -20.03
N LEU A 76 -17.68 -12.28 -20.69
CA LEU A 76 -18.90 -12.92 -20.17
C LEU A 76 -18.61 -13.65 -18.84
N ILE A 77 -17.51 -14.41 -18.77
CA ILE A 77 -17.11 -15.10 -17.55
C ILE A 77 -16.83 -14.11 -16.40
N ILE A 78 -16.12 -13.01 -16.69
CA ILE A 78 -15.86 -11.94 -15.71
C ILE A 78 -17.19 -11.35 -15.19
N ASN A 79 -18.12 -11.02 -16.09
CA ASN A 79 -19.41 -10.46 -15.72
C ASN A 79 -20.26 -11.42 -14.85
N VAL A 80 -20.25 -12.73 -15.18
CA VAL A 80 -20.94 -13.74 -14.35
C VAL A 80 -20.30 -13.82 -12.96
N PHE A 81 -18.99 -13.84 -12.90
CA PHE A 81 -18.25 -13.85 -11.63
C PHE A 81 -18.52 -12.59 -10.80
N ALA A 82 -18.54 -11.41 -11.41
CA ALA A 82 -18.88 -10.14 -10.77
C ALA A 82 -20.24 -10.19 -10.11
N ARG A 83 -21.27 -10.58 -10.86
CA ARG A 83 -22.65 -10.69 -10.35
C ARG A 83 -22.79 -11.72 -9.22
N PHE A 84 -22.02 -12.80 -9.29
CA PHE A 84 -22.01 -13.81 -8.22
C PHE A 84 -21.41 -13.24 -6.94
N ASN A 85 -20.27 -12.55 -7.03
CA ASN A 85 -19.63 -11.91 -5.89
C ASN A 85 -20.50 -10.83 -5.27
N GLU A 86 -21.12 -9.97 -6.08
CA GLU A 86 -22.03 -8.94 -5.61
C GLU A 86 -23.18 -9.53 -4.78
N LYS A 87 -23.81 -10.60 -5.27
CA LYS A 87 -24.87 -11.31 -4.53
C LYS A 87 -24.35 -11.94 -3.26
N GLN A 88 -23.17 -12.54 -3.29
CA GLN A 88 -22.54 -13.17 -2.12
C GLN A 88 -22.18 -12.11 -1.07
N SER A 89 -21.55 -11.01 -1.48
CA SER A 89 -21.20 -9.88 -0.60
C SER A 89 -22.44 -9.24 0.03
N SER A 90 -23.54 -9.09 -0.72
CA SER A 90 -24.81 -8.59 -0.22
C SER A 90 -25.42 -9.51 0.84
N LEU A 91 -25.42 -10.82 0.62
CA LEU A 91 -25.93 -11.81 1.57
C LEU A 91 -25.09 -11.87 2.85
N PHE A 92 -23.77 -11.98 2.72
CA PHE A 92 -22.88 -12.04 3.88
C PHE A 92 -22.73 -10.70 4.60
N GLY A 93 -22.83 -9.57 3.90
CA GLY A 93 -22.82 -8.23 4.49
C GLY A 93 -23.98 -8.02 5.46
N GLN A 94 -25.14 -8.62 5.20
CA GLN A 94 -26.29 -8.55 6.10
C GLN A 94 -26.08 -9.33 7.42
N PHE A 95 -25.24 -10.35 7.40
CA PHE A 95 -24.95 -11.22 8.57
C PHE A 95 -23.64 -10.87 9.27
N SER A 96 -22.79 -10.07 8.67
CA SER A 96 -21.49 -9.71 9.26
C SER A 96 -21.65 -8.59 10.29
N ILE A 97 -20.86 -8.65 11.36
CA ILE A 97 -20.74 -7.57 12.35
C ILE A 97 -20.30 -6.25 11.67
N ARG A 98 -19.49 -6.32 10.60
CA ARG A 98 -19.09 -5.17 9.77
C ARG A 98 -20.27 -4.54 9.01
N GLY A 99 -21.24 -5.31 8.54
CA GLY A 99 -22.43 -4.80 7.88
C GLY A 99 -23.37 -4.06 8.84
N LYS A 100 -23.25 -4.32 10.16
CA LYS A 100 -24.00 -3.61 11.22
C LYS A 100 -23.31 -2.37 11.74
N LEU A 101 -21.99 -2.26 11.55
CA LEU A 101 -21.28 -1.00 11.74
C LEU A 101 -21.65 -0.11 10.56
N LYS A 102 -22.75 0.63 10.70
CA LYS A 102 -23.00 1.78 9.83
C LYS A 102 -21.71 2.60 9.85
N TYR A 103 -21.04 2.66 8.70
CA TYR A 103 -20.01 3.62 8.46
C TYR A 103 -20.69 4.97 8.67
N LYS A 104 -20.57 5.52 9.87
CA LYS A 104 -20.96 6.90 10.09
C LYS A 104 -20.02 7.68 9.20
N GLU A 105 -20.59 8.38 8.22
CA GLU A 105 -19.90 9.38 7.42
C GLU A 105 -19.36 10.48 8.34
N HIS A 106 -18.28 10.16 9.04
CA HIS A 106 -17.52 11.15 9.80
C HIS A 106 -16.57 11.96 8.92
N VAL A 107 -16.44 11.58 7.64
CA VAL A 107 -15.49 12.20 6.72
C VAL A 107 -15.94 13.60 6.29
N GLU A 108 -17.24 13.84 6.12
CA GLU A 108 -17.72 15.16 5.67
C GLU A 108 -17.51 16.30 6.69
N ASN A 109 -17.50 15.99 7.99
CA ASN A 109 -17.34 17.04 9.00
C ASN A 109 -15.88 17.38 9.27
N TYR A 110 -14.95 16.48 9.00
CA TYR A 110 -13.53 16.70 9.25
C TYR A 110 -12.91 17.81 8.37
N TRP A 111 -13.41 17.93 7.14
CA TRP A 111 -12.91 18.92 6.18
C TRP A 111 -13.52 20.32 6.36
N LYS A 112 -14.69 20.41 7.00
CA LYS A 112 -15.39 21.69 7.23
C LYS A 112 -14.74 22.59 8.27
N ASP A 113 -14.00 21.97 9.19
CA ASP A 113 -13.35 22.67 10.30
C ASP A 113 -11.86 22.93 10.06
N LEU A 114 -11.34 22.62 8.86
CA LEU A 114 -9.97 22.93 8.51
C LEU A 114 -9.85 24.44 8.22
N PRO A 115 -8.81 25.10 8.74
CA PRO A 115 -8.56 26.49 8.46
C PRO A 115 -8.24 26.70 6.98
N ASP A 116 -8.68 27.81 6.40
CA ASP A 116 -8.37 28.19 5.00
C ASP A 116 -6.86 28.38 4.76
N GLN A 117 -6.12 28.67 5.82
CA GLN A 117 -4.67 28.78 5.79
C GLN A 117 -4.04 28.05 6.99
N PHE A 118 -2.97 27.32 6.71
CA PHE A 118 -2.17 26.64 7.74
C PHE A 118 -0.97 27.52 8.13
N SER A 119 -0.78 27.73 9.43
CA SER A 119 0.47 28.25 9.94
C SER A 119 1.41 27.07 10.21
N TYR A 120 2.41 26.89 9.35
CA TYR A 120 3.39 25.81 9.53
C TYR A 120 4.20 25.98 10.81
N ASP A 121 4.55 27.21 11.20
CA ASP A 121 5.27 27.49 12.46
C ASP A 121 4.45 27.08 13.70
N ALA A 122 3.14 27.35 13.69
CA ALA A 122 2.26 26.94 14.78
C ALA A 122 2.11 25.41 14.84
N LEU A 123 2.02 24.73 13.68
CA LEU A 123 1.94 23.28 13.61
C LEU A 123 3.25 22.62 14.04
N GLU A 124 4.39 23.19 13.68
CA GLU A 124 5.70 22.72 14.12
C GLU A 124 5.85 22.80 15.65
N GLU A 125 5.45 23.90 16.25
CA GLU A 125 5.50 24.06 17.72
C GLU A 125 4.58 23.07 18.45
N ILE A 126 3.38 22.80 17.91
CA ILE A 126 2.46 21.79 18.45
C ILE A 126 3.10 20.39 18.32
N ALA A 127 3.61 20.04 17.13
CA ALA A 127 4.24 18.76 16.87
C ALA A 127 5.48 18.54 17.75
N ARG A 128 6.29 19.58 17.96
CA ARG A 128 7.47 19.53 18.83
C ARG A 128 7.07 19.24 20.29
N LYS A 129 6.08 19.94 20.82
CA LYS A 129 5.57 19.72 22.19
C LYS A 129 4.98 18.33 22.36
N ASP A 130 4.23 17.87 21.39
CA ASP A 130 3.64 16.53 21.40
C ASP A 130 4.73 15.45 21.36
N ALA A 131 5.72 15.63 20.49
CA ALA A 131 6.86 14.72 20.42
C ALA A 131 7.65 14.68 21.73
N GLU A 132 7.98 15.83 22.33
CA GLU A 132 8.68 15.93 23.63
C GLU A 132 7.92 15.23 24.75
N ALA A 133 6.59 15.32 24.77
CA ALA A 133 5.75 14.68 25.78
C ALA A 133 5.61 13.15 25.59
N ASN A 134 5.62 12.71 24.34
CA ASN A 134 5.24 11.32 23.98
C ASN A 134 6.41 10.44 23.53
N THR A 135 7.67 10.88 23.62
CA THR A 135 8.87 10.10 23.26
C THR A 135 9.86 9.97 24.41
N THR A 136 9.38 9.76 25.64
CA THR A 136 10.17 9.86 26.87
C THR A 136 10.68 8.53 27.40
N ASN A 137 10.18 7.39 26.90
CA ASN A 137 10.47 6.06 27.47
C ASN A 137 11.48 5.24 26.67
N ASN A 138 12.12 5.85 25.66
CA ASN A 138 13.11 5.17 24.84
C ASN A 138 14.12 6.16 24.24
N ASP A 139 15.33 5.66 23.97
CA ASP A 139 16.42 6.48 23.43
C ASP A 139 16.31 6.72 21.91
N MET A 140 15.38 6.06 21.25
CA MET A 140 15.18 6.14 19.79
C MET A 140 14.29 7.32 19.39
N GLY A 141 13.63 7.98 20.34
CA GLY A 141 12.67 9.05 20.05
C GLY A 141 11.40 8.55 19.37
N MET A 142 11.03 7.30 19.64
CA MET A 142 9.76 6.73 19.17
C MET A 142 8.63 7.08 20.13
N GLU A 143 7.40 7.15 19.59
CA GLU A 143 6.22 7.34 20.40
C GLU A 143 6.12 6.24 21.47
N ASN A 144 5.78 6.62 22.71
CA ASN A 144 5.86 5.77 23.89
C ASN A 144 5.03 4.49 23.80
N HIS A 145 3.81 4.59 23.31
CA HIS A 145 2.92 3.44 23.17
C HIS A 145 3.42 2.50 22.05
N PHE A 146 3.76 3.07 20.88
CA PHE A 146 4.31 2.30 19.78
C PHE A 146 5.58 1.55 20.18
N TYR A 147 6.53 2.24 20.84
CA TYR A 147 7.75 1.59 21.33
C TYR A 147 7.44 0.44 22.27
N THR A 148 6.56 0.67 23.26
CA THR A 148 6.27 -0.31 24.32
C THR A 148 5.61 -1.58 23.76
N TYR A 149 4.63 -1.42 22.89
CA TYR A 149 3.78 -2.54 22.44
C TYR A 149 4.24 -3.18 21.14
N GLU A 150 4.88 -2.43 20.25
CA GLU A 150 5.26 -2.94 18.94
C GLU A 150 6.77 -3.21 18.80
N VAL A 151 7.62 -2.37 19.37
CA VAL A 151 9.07 -2.44 19.12
C VAL A 151 9.80 -3.20 20.22
N LYS A 152 9.57 -2.86 21.49
CA LYS A 152 10.37 -3.33 22.63
C LYS A 152 10.45 -4.85 22.76
N LYS A 153 9.37 -5.54 22.50
CA LYS A 153 9.29 -7.01 22.61
C LYS A 153 10.23 -7.75 21.64
N ASP A 154 10.45 -7.14 20.47
CA ASP A 154 11.23 -7.72 19.38
C ASP A 154 12.49 -6.92 19.06
N LEU A 155 12.87 -5.97 19.91
CA LEU A 155 13.96 -5.04 19.68
C LEU A 155 15.26 -5.74 19.22
N LYS A 156 15.63 -6.82 19.91
CA LYS A 156 16.82 -7.61 19.57
C LYS A 156 16.80 -8.22 18.17
N LYS A 157 15.63 -8.49 17.61
CA LYS A 157 15.49 -9.03 16.24
C LYS A 157 15.72 -7.96 15.18
N TRP A 158 15.55 -6.70 15.55
CA TRP A 158 15.70 -5.56 14.64
C TRP A 158 17.13 -5.02 14.59
N GLU A 159 18.01 -5.44 15.51
CA GLU A 159 19.42 -5.04 15.51
C GLU A 159 20.11 -5.56 14.24
N GLY A 160 20.64 -4.65 13.41
CA GLY A 160 21.28 -4.96 12.14
C GLY A 160 20.38 -5.60 11.07
N TYR A 161 19.08 -5.68 11.28
CA TYR A 161 18.15 -6.38 10.39
C TYR A 161 18.17 -5.85 8.94
N GLN A 162 18.41 -4.55 8.78
CA GLN A 162 18.37 -3.88 7.48
C GLN A 162 19.75 -3.71 6.82
N LYS A 163 20.81 -4.25 7.43
CA LYS A 163 22.19 -4.14 6.95
C LYS A 163 22.38 -4.49 5.47
N ASN A 164 21.66 -5.51 4.99
CA ASN A 164 21.80 -6.03 3.64
C ASN A 164 20.65 -5.62 2.72
N TYR A 165 19.82 -4.64 3.12
CA TYR A 165 18.75 -4.18 2.27
C TYR A 165 19.29 -3.52 1.00
N ASN A 166 18.71 -3.92 -0.13
CA ASN A 166 19.01 -3.35 -1.43
C ASN A 166 17.74 -2.76 -2.04
N PHE A 167 17.70 -1.44 -2.11
CA PHE A 167 16.57 -0.70 -2.66
C PHE A 167 16.63 -0.56 -4.19
N LEU A 168 17.78 -0.85 -4.83
CA LEU A 168 17.96 -0.59 -6.26
C LEU A 168 17.39 -1.68 -7.16
N LYS A 169 17.14 -2.87 -6.60
CA LYS A 169 16.70 -4.08 -7.34
C LYS A 169 15.25 -4.48 -7.09
N SER A 170 14.47 -3.65 -6.44
CA SER A 170 13.09 -3.98 -6.11
C SER A 170 12.20 -4.06 -7.35
N SER A 171 11.33 -5.06 -7.41
CA SER A 171 10.25 -5.15 -8.41
C SER A 171 9.14 -4.14 -8.18
N GLU A 172 9.06 -3.55 -6.97
CA GLU A 172 8.05 -2.57 -6.58
C GLU A 172 8.15 -1.24 -7.37
N TYR A 173 9.33 -0.93 -7.92
CA TYR A 173 9.47 0.22 -8.83
C TYR A 173 8.63 0.06 -10.11
N ASN A 174 8.51 -1.16 -10.63
CA ASN A 174 7.64 -1.43 -11.76
C ASN A 174 6.16 -1.29 -11.39
N ASP A 175 5.80 -1.71 -10.17
CA ASP A 175 4.44 -1.54 -9.65
C ASP A 175 4.12 -0.05 -9.45
N LEU A 176 5.06 0.74 -8.89
CA LEU A 176 4.92 2.19 -8.79
C LEU A 176 4.74 2.84 -10.17
N GLN A 177 5.52 2.40 -11.18
CA GLN A 177 5.38 2.93 -12.54
C GLN A 177 3.97 2.73 -13.10
N LEU A 178 3.30 1.61 -12.77
CA LEU A 178 1.89 1.42 -13.16
C LEU A 178 0.96 2.44 -12.51
N VAL A 179 1.18 2.73 -11.22
CA VAL A 179 0.40 3.77 -10.51
C VAL A 179 0.62 5.14 -11.14
N LEU A 180 1.87 5.49 -11.44
CA LEU A 180 2.21 6.73 -12.13
C LEU A 180 1.53 6.83 -13.50
N ASN A 181 1.53 5.75 -14.27
CA ASN A 181 0.86 5.68 -15.57
C ASN A 181 -0.65 5.89 -15.44
N GLN A 182 -1.29 5.36 -14.40
CA GLN A 182 -2.71 5.59 -14.14
C GLN A 182 -3.01 7.05 -13.77
N PHE A 183 -2.18 7.67 -12.95
CA PHE A 183 -2.32 9.09 -12.63
C PHE A 183 -2.18 9.96 -13.90
N ALA A 184 -1.19 9.68 -14.73
CA ALA A 184 -0.99 10.38 -16.00
C ALA A 184 -2.19 10.21 -16.95
N LYS A 185 -2.69 8.98 -17.11
CA LYS A 185 -3.86 8.66 -17.94
C LYS A 185 -5.12 9.38 -17.46
N SER A 186 -5.29 9.47 -16.15
CA SER A 186 -6.44 10.12 -15.51
C SER A 186 -6.28 11.64 -15.40
N LYS A 187 -5.14 12.21 -15.82
CA LYS A 187 -4.82 13.64 -15.73
C LYS A 187 -4.98 14.20 -14.31
N VAL A 188 -4.65 13.41 -13.31
CA VAL A 188 -4.74 13.80 -11.89
C VAL A 188 -3.42 14.44 -11.47
N ASN A 189 -3.50 15.62 -10.84
CA ASN A 189 -2.35 16.22 -10.17
C ASN A 189 -2.10 15.50 -8.84
N VAL A 190 -0.94 14.91 -8.67
CA VAL A 190 -0.57 14.16 -7.47
C VAL A 190 0.59 14.84 -6.77
N LEU A 191 0.43 15.07 -5.46
CA LEU A 191 1.54 15.42 -4.58
C LEU A 191 2.10 14.13 -3.99
N PHE A 192 3.36 13.84 -4.28
CA PHE A 192 4.10 12.75 -3.65
C PHE A 192 4.78 13.24 -2.38
N VAL A 193 4.66 12.47 -1.32
CA VAL A 193 5.30 12.76 -0.03
C VAL A 193 6.11 11.53 0.39
N ILE A 194 7.40 11.71 0.55
CA ILE A 194 8.30 10.69 1.08
C ILE A 194 8.51 10.99 2.57
N GLN A 195 8.15 10.05 3.43
CA GLN A 195 8.31 10.20 4.86
C GLN A 195 9.79 10.02 5.26
N PRO A 196 10.33 10.90 6.11
CA PRO A 196 11.66 10.71 6.66
C PRO A 196 11.69 9.47 7.56
N VAL A 197 12.83 8.80 7.60
CA VAL A 197 13.07 7.69 8.52
C VAL A 197 13.81 8.20 9.74
N ASN A 198 13.46 7.68 10.92
CA ASN A 198 14.12 8.01 12.16
C ASN A 198 15.60 7.59 12.12
N LYS A 199 16.52 8.56 12.27
CA LYS A 199 17.97 8.32 12.16
C LYS A 199 18.49 7.30 13.17
N LYS A 200 18.07 7.37 14.42
CA LYS A 200 18.50 6.42 15.46
C LYS A 200 18.01 5.00 15.18
N TRP A 201 16.83 4.88 14.55
CA TRP A 201 16.33 3.59 14.09
C TRP A 201 17.15 3.06 12.92
N MET A 202 17.52 3.91 11.96
CA MET A 202 18.41 3.52 10.85
C MET A 202 19.75 3.01 11.37
N GLU A 203 20.36 3.73 12.33
CA GLU A 203 21.61 3.33 12.96
C GLU A 203 21.48 1.98 13.66
N TYR A 204 20.40 1.77 14.41
CA TYR A 204 20.14 0.52 15.14
C TYR A 204 19.92 -0.67 14.23
N THR A 205 19.19 -0.49 13.15
CA THR A 205 18.91 -1.53 12.15
C THR A 205 20.02 -1.70 11.11
N GLU A 206 21.07 -0.89 11.19
CA GLU A 206 22.17 -0.82 10.23
C GLU A 206 21.69 -0.54 8.79
N LEU A 207 20.63 0.28 8.62
CA LEU A 207 20.19 0.73 7.33
C LEU A 207 21.19 1.75 6.75
N SER A 208 21.74 1.45 5.57
CA SER A 208 22.67 2.36 4.90
C SER A 208 21.99 3.66 4.47
N GLU A 209 22.49 4.79 4.96
CA GLU A 209 21.98 6.11 4.58
C GLU A 209 22.17 6.36 3.07
N GLU A 210 23.32 5.96 2.51
CA GLU A 210 23.61 6.09 1.09
C GLU A 210 22.58 5.32 0.24
N MET A 211 22.29 4.07 0.59
CA MET A 211 21.30 3.26 -0.11
C MET A 211 19.89 3.83 0.01
N TYR A 212 19.56 4.39 1.16
CA TYR A 212 18.26 5.06 1.37
C TYR A 212 18.14 6.30 0.50
N GLN A 213 19.16 7.16 0.45
CA GLN A 213 19.16 8.37 -0.40
C GLN A 213 19.04 7.99 -1.89
N HIS A 214 19.77 6.98 -2.35
CA HIS A 214 19.64 6.49 -3.74
C HIS A 214 18.21 6.01 -4.05
N ALA A 215 17.52 5.41 -3.09
CA ALA A 215 16.12 5.00 -3.27
C ALA A 215 15.15 6.20 -3.36
N VAL A 216 15.46 7.28 -2.64
CA VAL A 216 14.67 8.53 -2.69
C VAL A 216 14.86 9.28 -4.01
N GLU A 217 16.07 9.21 -4.58
CA GLU A 217 16.41 9.88 -5.84
C GLU A 217 15.93 9.12 -7.09
N LYS A 218 15.67 7.82 -6.98
CA LYS A 218 15.22 6.95 -8.07
C LYS A 218 13.72 7.09 -8.35
#